data_70d4ab7966d5bf1cdab33bae8ee571eb
#
_entry.id   70d4ab7966d5bf1cdab33bae8ee571eb
#
_cell.length_a   1.000
_cell.length_b   1.000
_cell.length_c   1.000
_cell.angle_alpha   90.00
_cell.angle_beta   90.00
_cell.angle_gamma   90.00
#
_symmetry.space_group_name_H-M   'P 1'
#
loop_
_entity.id
_entity.type
_entity.pdbx_description
1 polymer ?
#
loop_
_entity_poly.entity_id
_entity_poly.type
_entity_poly.pdbx_seq_one_letter_code
_entity_poly.pdbx_strand_id
1 'polypeptide(L)'
;MPGAVDLGTGVYVPGQELSRAYLLAGEAALRGGVTCVVVSPSPARPAITCADSLREHRRAAAGAAVPVLFLGGVTWGTTPLDLADLQAAGAVGFSCSLSDGGAPDTAALGETLLRKVMAELTALDSVLLVHAEDAAELGSAQGPADQRLPRAERRGLERVIAAARMAGTRTHVCPFTAAECAALLE
;
A
#
# COMPACT_ATOMS: atom_id res chain seq x y z
N MET A 1 7.49 -16.81 -21.82
CA MET A 1 7.55 -15.45 -21.26
C MET A 1 7.66 -15.58 -19.75
N PRO A 2 8.39 -14.70 -19.05
CA PRO A 2 8.32 -14.65 -17.60
C PRO A 2 6.89 -14.30 -17.17
N GLY A 3 6.45 -14.83 -16.01
CA GLY A 3 5.14 -14.52 -15.48
C GLY A 3 5.09 -13.09 -14.91
N ALA A 4 3.89 -12.51 -14.84
CA ALA A 4 3.69 -11.21 -14.22
C ALA A 4 3.77 -11.31 -12.69
N VAL A 5 4.17 -10.21 -12.04
CA VAL A 5 4.06 -10.00 -10.60
C VAL A 5 3.00 -8.93 -10.36
N ASP A 6 1.97 -9.25 -9.59
CA ASP A 6 0.96 -8.27 -9.17
C ASP A 6 1.37 -7.64 -7.84
N LEU A 7 1.62 -6.33 -7.84
CA LEU A 7 2.08 -5.58 -6.66
C LEU A 7 0.94 -4.98 -5.81
N GLY A 8 -0.32 -5.20 -6.17
CA GLY A 8 -1.45 -4.56 -5.52
C GLY A 8 -2.65 -5.49 -5.30
N THR A 9 -2.39 -6.76 -5.05
CA THR A 9 -3.47 -7.74 -4.89
C THR A 9 -4.29 -7.48 -3.62
N GLY A 10 -5.60 -7.33 -3.79
CA GLY A 10 -6.56 -7.35 -2.68
C GLY A 10 -7.07 -8.76 -2.42
N VAL A 11 -6.91 -9.26 -1.20
CA VAL A 11 -7.43 -10.58 -0.79
C VAL A 11 -8.47 -10.39 0.31
N TYR A 12 -9.69 -10.10 -0.10
CA TYR A 12 -10.82 -10.02 0.81
C TYR A 12 -12.10 -10.48 0.11
N VAL A 13 -12.70 -11.54 0.62
CA VAL A 13 -14.00 -12.04 0.15
C VAL A 13 -14.95 -12.10 1.36
N PRO A 14 -16.00 -11.26 1.39
CA PRO A 14 -16.95 -11.25 2.49
C PRO A 14 -17.53 -12.65 2.78
N GLY A 15 -17.51 -13.06 4.06
CA GLY A 15 -18.06 -14.34 4.50
C GLY A 15 -17.21 -15.57 4.19
N GLN A 16 -16.02 -15.40 3.61
CA GLN A 16 -15.07 -16.49 3.37
C GLN A 16 -13.96 -16.52 4.42
N GLU A 17 -13.51 -17.73 4.76
CA GLU A 17 -12.28 -17.90 5.53
C GLU A 17 -11.07 -17.40 4.75
N LEU A 18 -10.10 -16.83 5.46
CA LEU A 18 -8.91 -16.22 4.87
C LEU A 18 -8.10 -17.22 4.04
N SER A 19 -7.94 -18.44 4.48
CA SER A 19 -7.27 -19.52 3.75
C SER A 19 -7.95 -19.81 2.40
N ARG A 20 -9.28 -19.83 2.38
CA ARG A 20 -10.05 -20.05 1.15
C ARG A 20 -9.90 -18.87 0.18
N ALA A 21 -9.87 -17.65 0.70
CA ALA A 21 -9.65 -16.46 -0.13
C ALA A 21 -8.29 -16.51 -0.82
N TYR A 22 -7.23 -16.92 -0.13
CA TYR A 22 -5.89 -17.11 -0.71
C TYR A 22 -5.82 -18.22 -1.75
N LEU A 23 -6.50 -19.34 -1.54
CA LEU A 23 -6.59 -20.40 -2.56
C LEU A 23 -7.21 -19.87 -3.85
N LEU A 24 -8.34 -19.17 -3.74
CA LEU A 24 -9.04 -18.61 -4.90
C LEU A 24 -8.21 -17.53 -5.61
N ALA A 25 -7.58 -16.65 -4.85
CA ALA A 25 -6.70 -15.60 -5.40
C ALA A 25 -5.50 -16.21 -6.15
N GLY A 26 -4.86 -17.22 -5.57
CA GLY A 26 -3.73 -17.92 -6.21
C GLY A 26 -4.12 -18.64 -7.50
N GLU A 27 -5.28 -19.31 -7.51
CA GLU A 27 -5.81 -19.93 -8.73
C GLU A 27 -6.14 -18.91 -9.82
N ALA A 28 -6.77 -17.78 -9.45
CA ALA A 28 -7.10 -16.71 -10.38
C ALA A 28 -5.83 -16.07 -10.96
N ALA A 29 -4.84 -15.79 -10.12
CA ALA A 29 -3.53 -15.27 -10.52
C ALA A 29 -2.87 -16.18 -11.56
N LEU A 30 -2.76 -17.46 -11.27
CA LEU A 30 -2.13 -18.44 -12.16
C LEU A 30 -2.84 -18.52 -13.51
N ARG A 31 -4.18 -18.54 -13.52
CA ARG A 31 -4.97 -18.52 -14.76
C ARG A 31 -4.79 -17.24 -15.58
N GLY A 32 -4.51 -16.11 -14.91
CA GLY A 32 -4.22 -14.82 -15.54
C GLY A 32 -2.77 -14.62 -15.97
N GLY A 33 -1.89 -15.63 -15.76
CA GLY A 33 -0.46 -15.50 -16.07
C GLY A 33 0.36 -14.75 -15.03
N VAL A 34 -0.24 -14.48 -13.84
CA VAL A 34 0.45 -13.91 -12.68
C VAL A 34 1.09 -15.05 -11.89
N THR A 35 2.39 -14.96 -11.67
CA THR A 35 3.20 -16.00 -11.02
C THR A 35 3.66 -15.64 -9.62
N CYS A 36 3.36 -14.43 -9.15
CA CYS A 36 3.59 -13.97 -7.78
C CYS A 36 2.62 -12.84 -7.48
N VAL A 37 2.06 -12.80 -6.29
CA VAL A 37 1.20 -11.72 -5.82
C VAL A 37 1.77 -11.06 -4.58
N VAL A 38 1.67 -9.72 -4.53
CA VAL A 38 2.00 -8.93 -3.34
C VAL A 38 0.70 -8.35 -2.79
N VAL A 39 0.35 -8.78 -1.59
CA VAL A 39 -0.93 -8.44 -0.96
C VAL A 39 -0.85 -7.08 -0.31
N SER A 40 -1.78 -6.21 -0.67
CA SER A 40 -1.97 -4.90 -0.06
C SER A 40 -2.53 -5.04 1.37
N PRO A 41 -2.11 -4.20 2.32
CA PRO A 41 -2.55 -4.30 3.71
C PRO A 41 -4.04 -4.00 3.91
N SER A 42 -4.64 -3.23 3.02
CA SER A 42 -6.07 -2.96 2.92
C SER A 42 -6.50 -3.20 1.46
N PRO A 43 -7.65 -3.81 1.20
CA PRO A 43 -8.74 -4.18 2.11
C PRO A 43 -8.59 -5.53 2.82
N ALA A 44 -7.38 -6.04 3.05
CA ALA A 44 -7.17 -7.29 3.77
C ALA A 44 -7.88 -7.30 5.15
N ARG A 45 -8.32 -8.47 5.59
CA ARG A 45 -8.98 -8.63 6.91
C ARG A 45 -8.43 -9.88 7.61
N PRO A 46 -7.83 -9.72 8.81
CA PRO A 46 -7.52 -8.43 9.46
C PRO A 46 -6.58 -7.56 8.60
N ALA A 47 -6.60 -6.23 8.79
CA ALA A 47 -5.65 -5.37 8.09
C ALA A 47 -4.20 -5.70 8.49
N ILE A 48 -3.27 -5.69 7.52
CA ILE A 48 -1.87 -6.08 7.78
C ILE A 48 -1.10 -4.86 8.33
N THR A 49 -1.41 -4.47 9.57
CA THR A 49 -0.82 -3.30 10.24
C THR A 49 0.07 -3.64 11.43
N CYS A 50 0.20 -4.93 11.75
CA CYS A 50 1.10 -5.42 12.80
C CYS A 50 1.66 -6.80 12.45
N ALA A 51 2.71 -7.21 13.15
CA ALA A 51 3.38 -8.49 12.92
C ALA A 51 2.45 -9.70 13.07
N ASP A 52 1.51 -9.66 14.01
CA ASP A 52 0.60 -10.78 14.24
C ASP A 52 -0.41 -10.95 13.10
N SER A 53 -1.00 -9.87 12.61
CA SER A 53 -1.86 -9.93 11.42
C SER A 53 -1.08 -10.44 10.20
N LEU A 54 0.16 -9.99 10.00
CA LEU A 54 0.99 -10.50 8.91
C LEU A 54 1.26 -12.01 9.04
N ARG A 55 1.58 -12.50 10.24
CA ARG A 55 1.78 -13.94 10.48
C ARG A 55 0.51 -14.76 10.23
N GLU A 56 -0.67 -14.22 10.56
CA GLU A 56 -1.96 -14.84 10.26
C GLU A 56 -2.16 -14.97 8.75
N HIS A 57 -1.96 -13.90 8.00
CA HIS A 57 -2.05 -13.91 6.53
C HIS A 57 -1.05 -14.89 5.90
N ARG A 58 0.19 -14.92 6.37
CA ARG A 58 1.20 -15.87 5.88
C ARG A 58 0.79 -17.32 6.10
N ARG A 59 0.22 -17.64 7.26
CA ARG A 59 -0.30 -19.00 7.53
C ARG A 59 -1.47 -19.36 6.61
N ALA A 60 -2.38 -18.41 6.42
CA ALA A 60 -3.55 -18.62 5.55
C ALA A 60 -3.16 -18.79 4.07
N ALA A 61 -2.09 -18.12 3.62
CA ALA A 61 -1.60 -18.17 2.25
C ALA A 61 -0.75 -19.41 1.92
N ALA A 62 -0.44 -20.26 2.89
CA ALA A 62 0.49 -21.40 2.71
C ALA A 62 0.07 -22.40 1.62
N GLY A 63 -1.24 -22.48 1.29
CA GLY A 63 -1.78 -23.35 0.25
C GLY A 63 -2.02 -22.66 -1.10
N ALA A 64 -1.65 -21.38 -1.28
CA ALA A 64 -1.87 -20.65 -2.51
C ALA A 64 -1.08 -21.26 -3.69
N ALA A 65 -1.66 -21.22 -4.90
CA ALA A 65 -1.05 -21.79 -6.11
C ALA A 65 0.15 -21.01 -6.64
N VAL A 66 0.37 -19.78 -6.15
CA VAL A 66 1.51 -18.91 -6.47
C VAL A 66 2.12 -18.36 -5.19
N PRO A 67 3.40 -17.97 -5.18
CA PRO A 67 4.02 -17.25 -4.08
C PRO A 67 3.22 -16.00 -3.69
N VAL A 68 3.01 -15.81 -2.39
CA VAL A 68 2.30 -14.67 -1.81
C VAL A 68 3.24 -13.89 -0.91
N LEU A 69 3.46 -12.64 -1.25
CA LEU A 69 4.23 -11.67 -0.48
C LEU A 69 3.28 -10.64 0.12
N PHE A 70 3.75 -9.86 1.09
CA PHE A 70 2.89 -8.97 1.87
C PHE A 70 3.53 -7.59 2.05
N LEU A 71 2.71 -6.54 1.90
CA LEU A 71 3.05 -5.19 2.33
C LEU A 71 2.56 -4.96 3.76
N GLY A 72 3.36 -4.28 4.56
CA GLY A 72 2.93 -3.74 5.84
C GLY A 72 2.15 -2.44 5.65
N GLY A 73 1.03 -2.30 6.33
CA GLY A 73 0.21 -1.09 6.31
C GLY A 73 0.72 -0.03 7.28
N VAL A 74 0.89 1.18 6.78
CA VAL A 74 1.19 2.36 7.60
C VAL A 74 -0.07 3.14 7.85
N THR A 75 -0.39 3.34 9.12
CA THR A 75 -1.58 4.07 9.60
C THR A 75 -1.17 5.24 10.50
N TRP A 76 -2.13 6.07 10.88
CA TRP A 76 -1.89 7.20 11.77
C TRP A 76 -1.27 6.82 13.14
N GLY A 77 -1.48 5.59 13.61
CA GLY A 77 -0.94 5.07 14.88
C GLY A 77 0.37 4.29 14.74
N THR A 78 0.92 4.14 13.52
CA THR A 78 2.13 3.35 13.28
C THR A 78 3.36 3.99 13.97
N THR A 79 4.07 3.17 14.73
CA THR A 79 5.33 3.53 15.40
C THR A 79 6.54 2.97 14.66
N PRO A 80 7.78 3.45 14.92
CA PRO A 80 9.00 2.83 14.39
C PRO A 80 9.13 1.34 14.72
N LEU A 81 8.70 0.94 15.93
CA LEU A 81 8.74 -0.46 16.34
C LEU A 81 7.79 -1.33 15.49
N ASP A 82 6.60 -0.83 15.20
CA ASP A 82 5.66 -1.56 14.34
C ASP A 82 6.23 -1.82 12.94
N LEU A 83 6.97 -0.85 12.37
CA LEU A 83 7.63 -1.00 11.07
C LEU A 83 8.72 -2.07 11.14
N ALA A 84 9.57 -2.04 12.17
CA ALA A 84 10.62 -3.04 12.37
C ALA A 84 10.04 -4.44 12.59
N ASP A 85 8.98 -4.57 13.39
CA ASP A 85 8.32 -5.83 13.68
C ASP A 85 7.63 -6.41 12.45
N LEU A 86 6.97 -5.58 11.62
CA LEU A 86 6.37 -5.99 10.35
C LEU A 86 7.45 -6.49 9.38
N GLN A 87 8.58 -5.78 9.26
CA GLN A 87 9.67 -6.22 8.40
C GLN A 87 10.28 -7.54 8.91
N ALA A 88 10.51 -7.67 10.20
CA ALA A 88 11.01 -8.91 10.81
C ALA A 88 10.01 -10.08 10.62
N ALA A 89 8.70 -9.81 10.59
CA ALA A 89 7.66 -10.80 10.30
C ALA A 89 7.61 -11.18 8.81
N GLY A 90 8.29 -10.43 7.92
CA GLY A 90 8.44 -10.75 6.49
C GLY A 90 7.64 -9.84 5.55
N ALA A 91 7.32 -8.62 5.94
CA ALA A 91 6.86 -7.60 5.01
C ALA A 91 7.98 -7.28 4.00
N VAL A 92 7.65 -7.25 2.71
CA VAL A 92 8.62 -6.95 1.62
C VAL A 92 8.68 -5.47 1.27
N GLY A 93 7.85 -4.68 1.90
CA GLY A 93 7.72 -3.23 1.76
C GLY A 93 6.51 -2.76 2.54
N PHE A 94 6.20 -1.48 2.41
CA PHE A 94 5.11 -0.85 3.15
C PHE A 94 4.18 -0.09 2.23
N SER A 95 2.95 0.14 2.67
CA SER A 95 1.98 0.92 1.90
C SER A 95 1.21 1.88 2.80
N CYS A 96 0.94 3.07 2.29
CA CYS A 96 0.09 4.06 2.94
C CYS A 96 -0.78 4.80 1.94
N SER A 97 -1.77 5.55 2.46
CA SER A 97 -2.59 6.47 1.67
C SER A 97 -2.52 7.89 2.23
N LEU A 98 -2.53 8.88 1.35
CA LEU A 98 -2.71 10.30 1.71
C LEU A 98 -4.18 10.72 1.65
N SER A 99 -5.07 9.85 1.21
CA SER A 99 -6.53 10.02 1.24
C SER A 99 -7.17 9.03 2.20
N ASP A 100 -8.36 9.39 2.69
CA ASP A 100 -9.16 8.51 3.54
C ASP A 100 -9.89 7.49 2.66
N GLY A 101 -9.56 6.22 2.85
CA GLY A 101 -10.20 5.10 2.14
C GLY A 101 -11.55 4.67 2.73
N GLY A 102 -12.10 5.44 3.68
CA GLY A 102 -13.40 5.16 4.29
C GLY A 102 -13.41 4.02 5.32
N ALA A 103 -12.25 3.48 5.68
CA ALA A 103 -12.10 2.51 6.76
C ALA A 103 -11.11 3.04 7.81
N PRO A 104 -11.27 2.70 9.10
CA PRO A 104 -10.40 3.21 10.18
C PRO A 104 -8.91 2.90 9.98
N ASP A 105 -8.60 1.80 9.31
CA ASP A 105 -7.26 1.33 8.97
C ASP A 105 -6.68 1.96 7.69
N THR A 106 -7.44 2.84 7.03
CA THR A 106 -7.03 3.55 5.81
C THR A 106 -7.12 5.08 5.95
N ALA A 107 -7.08 5.59 7.18
CA ALA A 107 -7.08 7.02 7.43
C ALA A 107 -5.85 7.70 6.79
N ALA A 108 -6.06 8.86 6.19
CA ALA A 108 -5.04 9.62 5.49
C ALA A 108 -3.83 9.94 6.38
N LEU A 109 -2.63 9.71 5.88
CA LEU A 109 -1.40 10.11 6.56
C LEU A 109 -1.17 11.62 6.46
N GLY A 110 -1.01 12.25 7.63
CA GLY A 110 -0.53 13.62 7.72
C GLY A 110 0.95 13.75 7.36
N GLU A 111 1.35 14.94 6.93
CA GLU A 111 2.71 15.21 6.44
C GLU A 111 3.82 14.87 7.46
N THR A 112 3.61 15.22 8.73
CA THR A 112 4.58 14.94 9.80
C THR A 112 4.85 13.45 9.97
N LEU A 113 3.80 12.62 9.92
CA LEU A 113 3.94 11.18 10.05
C LEU A 113 4.53 10.56 8.80
N LEU A 114 4.14 11.02 7.61
CA LEU A 114 4.73 10.59 6.34
C LEU A 114 6.26 10.75 6.35
N ARG A 115 6.77 11.92 6.76
CA ARG A 115 8.21 12.19 6.86
C ARG A 115 8.91 11.28 7.87
N LYS A 116 8.31 11.06 9.04
CA LYS A 116 8.86 10.15 10.06
C LYS A 116 8.94 8.72 9.54
N VAL A 117 7.86 8.21 8.96
CA VAL A 117 7.81 6.87 8.39
C VAL A 117 8.85 6.70 7.29
N MET A 118 8.97 7.67 6.39
CA MET A 118 9.97 7.60 5.31
C MET A 118 11.40 7.55 5.87
N ALA A 119 11.73 8.32 6.89
CA ALA A 119 13.05 8.26 7.53
C ALA A 119 13.33 6.89 8.17
N GLU A 120 12.36 6.31 8.87
CA GLU A 120 12.47 4.95 9.43
C GLU A 120 12.64 3.88 8.35
N LEU A 121 11.86 3.96 7.26
CA LEU A 121 11.95 3.01 6.16
C LEU A 121 13.29 3.11 5.40
N THR A 122 13.90 4.28 5.37
CA THR A 122 15.26 4.45 4.85
C THR A 122 16.27 3.72 5.75
N ALA A 123 16.14 3.85 7.07
CA ALA A 123 17.00 3.13 8.02
C ALA A 123 16.82 1.60 7.95
N LEU A 124 15.61 1.14 7.61
CA LEU A 124 15.29 -0.26 7.41
C LEU A 124 15.64 -0.78 5.99
N ASP A 125 16.20 0.04 5.11
CA ASP A 125 16.44 -0.25 3.69
C ASP A 125 15.19 -0.79 2.96
N SER A 126 14.02 -0.24 3.28
CA SER A 126 12.73 -0.68 2.76
C SER A 126 12.16 0.27 1.71
N VAL A 127 11.01 -0.07 1.14
CA VAL A 127 10.30 0.71 0.12
C VAL A 127 8.90 1.08 0.63
N LEU A 128 8.44 2.30 0.28
CA LEU A 128 7.08 2.75 0.57
C LEU A 128 6.27 2.89 -0.71
N LEU A 129 5.16 2.16 -0.80
CA LEU A 129 4.14 2.37 -1.83
C LEU A 129 3.13 3.40 -1.30
N VAL A 130 2.85 4.44 -2.08
CA VAL A 130 1.97 5.52 -1.64
C VAL A 130 0.81 5.72 -2.62
N HIS A 131 -0.41 5.68 -2.10
CA HIS A 131 -1.58 6.22 -2.78
C HIS A 131 -1.59 7.74 -2.57
N ALA A 132 -1.15 8.48 -3.58
CA ALA A 132 -0.79 9.89 -3.47
C ALA A 132 -1.94 10.84 -3.85
N GLU A 133 -3.13 10.65 -3.29
CA GLU A 133 -4.24 11.60 -3.42
C GLU A 133 -4.39 12.40 -2.13
N ASP A 134 -4.29 13.72 -2.19
CA ASP A 134 -4.38 14.59 -1.01
C ASP A 134 -5.81 14.66 -0.48
N ALA A 135 -6.03 14.26 0.77
CA ALA A 135 -7.34 14.23 1.41
C ALA A 135 -8.00 15.62 1.50
N ALA A 136 -7.22 16.67 1.69
CA ALA A 136 -7.76 18.03 1.81
C ALA A 136 -8.32 18.52 0.45
N GLU A 137 -7.63 18.21 -0.64
CA GLU A 137 -8.12 18.52 -1.99
C GLU A 137 -9.38 17.71 -2.33
N LEU A 138 -9.45 16.45 -1.94
CA LEU A 138 -10.65 15.63 -2.13
C LEU A 138 -11.85 16.12 -1.32
N GLY A 139 -11.62 16.54 -0.07
CA GLY A 139 -12.68 17.02 0.84
C GLY A 139 -13.15 18.44 0.58
N SER A 140 -12.28 19.32 0.05
CA SER A 140 -12.56 20.75 -0.18
C SER A 140 -13.19 21.02 -1.55
N ALA A 141 -13.01 20.15 -2.51
CA ALA A 141 -13.41 20.41 -3.89
C ALA A 141 -14.90 20.13 -4.13
N GLN A 142 -15.66 21.19 -4.42
CA GLN A 142 -16.95 21.08 -5.06
C GLN A 142 -16.74 20.94 -6.57
N GLY A 143 -17.31 19.90 -7.19
CA GLY A 143 -17.21 19.70 -8.63
C GLY A 143 -17.13 18.23 -9.05
N PRO A 144 -17.13 17.95 -10.36
CA PRO A 144 -17.02 16.61 -10.90
C PRO A 144 -15.71 15.91 -10.48
N ALA A 145 -15.73 14.59 -10.35
CA ALA A 145 -14.59 13.79 -9.92
C ALA A 145 -13.38 13.93 -10.86
N ASP A 146 -13.63 14.07 -12.17
CA ASP A 146 -12.62 14.26 -13.21
C ASP A 146 -11.75 15.51 -13.03
N GLN A 147 -12.27 16.53 -12.36
CA GLN A 147 -11.50 17.74 -12.05
C GLN A 147 -10.82 17.71 -10.68
N ARG A 148 -11.35 16.92 -9.74
CA ARG A 148 -10.82 16.84 -8.37
C ARG A 148 -9.63 15.90 -8.27
N LEU A 149 -9.73 14.74 -8.91
CA LEU A 149 -8.71 13.69 -8.83
C LEU A 149 -7.32 14.15 -9.31
N PRO A 150 -7.16 14.82 -10.47
CA PRO A 150 -5.85 15.28 -10.92
C PRO A 150 -5.20 16.31 -9.96
N ARG A 151 -5.99 17.18 -9.34
CA ARG A 151 -5.46 18.15 -8.35
C ARG A 151 -5.03 17.47 -7.06
N ALA A 152 -5.85 16.53 -6.56
CA ALA A 152 -5.53 15.77 -5.36
C ALA A 152 -4.27 14.92 -5.57
N GLU A 153 -4.16 14.25 -6.71
CA GLU A 153 -2.98 13.46 -7.07
C GLU A 153 -1.74 14.34 -7.23
N ARG A 154 -1.82 15.49 -7.90
CA ARG A 154 -0.73 16.44 -8.01
C ARG A 154 -0.22 16.91 -6.64
N ARG A 155 -1.15 17.34 -5.77
CA ARG A 155 -0.80 17.81 -4.44
C ARG A 155 -0.18 16.70 -3.58
N GLY A 156 -0.74 15.51 -3.65
CA GLY A 156 -0.20 14.33 -2.98
C GLY A 156 1.20 13.98 -3.48
N LEU A 157 1.42 13.99 -4.80
CA LEU A 157 2.72 13.77 -5.41
C LEU A 157 3.77 14.78 -4.94
N GLU A 158 3.46 16.07 -4.95
CA GLU A 158 4.36 17.12 -4.47
C GLU A 158 4.82 16.86 -3.02
N ARG A 159 3.89 16.44 -2.15
CA ARG A 159 4.19 16.07 -0.75
C ARG A 159 5.07 14.83 -0.66
N VAL A 160 4.74 13.78 -1.41
CA VAL A 160 5.52 12.52 -1.44
C VAL A 160 6.94 12.77 -1.93
N ILE A 161 7.10 13.47 -3.04
CA ILE A 161 8.41 13.78 -3.63
C ILE A 161 9.27 14.59 -2.65
N ALA A 162 8.70 15.63 -2.02
CA ALA A 162 9.41 16.43 -1.04
C ALA A 162 9.87 15.60 0.16
N ALA A 163 9.00 14.74 0.71
CA ALA A 163 9.33 13.88 1.84
C ALA A 163 10.37 12.81 1.46
N ALA A 164 10.21 12.17 0.31
CA ALA A 164 11.12 11.14 -0.18
C ALA A 164 12.54 11.69 -0.45
N ARG A 165 12.65 12.87 -1.06
CA ARG A 165 13.94 13.54 -1.29
C ARG A 165 14.65 13.91 0.02
N MET A 166 13.90 14.36 1.02
CA MET A 166 14.46 14.70 2.33
C MET A 166 14.96 13.46 3.11
N ALA A 167 14.23 12.36 3.03
CA ALA A 167 14.55 11.14 3.77
C ALA A 167 15.47 10.18 3.00
N GLY A 168 15.59 10.32 1.69
CA GLY A 168 16.29 9.37 0.83
C GLY A 168 15.55 8.04 0.66
N THR A 169 14.24 8.02 0.85
CA THR A 169 13.42 6.80 0.86
C THR A 169 13.09 6.34 -0.56
N ARG A 170 13.29 5.07 -0.83
CA ARG A 170 12.73 4.44 -2.04
C ARG A 170 11.21 4.47 -1.97
N THR A 171 10.60 5.14 -2.92
CA THR A 171 9.16 5.37 -2.92
C THR A 171 8.56 5.02 -4.27
N HIS A 172 7.41 4.36 -4.25
CA HIS A 172 6.63 4.00 -5.43
C HIS A 172 5.22 4.59 -5.29
N VAL A 173 4.80 5.40 -6.27
CA VAL A 173 3.43 5.95 -6.30
C VAL A 173 2.53 5.00 -7.07
N CYS A 174 1.48 4.51 -6.43
CA CYS A 174 0.56 3.53 -7.01
C CYS A 174 -0.84 3.65 -6.38
N PRO A 175 -1.88 3.86 -7.19
CA PRO A 175 -1.83 4.11 -8.65
C PRO A 175 -1.30 5.51 -8.99
N PHE A 176 -0.88 5.69 -10.25
CA PHE A 176 -0.58 6.99 -10.84
C PHE A 176 -1.45 7.17 -12.08
N THR A 177 -2.34 8.15 -12.07
CA THR A 177 -3.38 8.33 -13.08
C THR A 177 -3.38 9.71 -13.74
N ALA A 178 -2.86 10.74 -13.07
CA ALA A 178 -2.79 12.11 -13.59
C ALA A 178 -1.59 12.28 -14.53
N ALA A 179 -1.77 11.97 -15.81
CA ALA A 179 -0.70 12.01 -16.82
C ALA A 179 0.00 13.39 -16.90
N GLU A 180 -0.71 14.48 -16.62
CA GLU A 180 -0.16 15.85 -16.55
C GLU A 180 0.83 16.04 -15.41
N CYS A 181 0.87 15.13 -14.44
CA CYS A 181 1.81 15.16 -13.33
C CYS A 181 3.09 14.37 -13.60
N ALA A 182 3.23 13.72 -14.76
CA ALA A 182 4.38 12.87 -15.07
C ALA A 182 5.72 13.63 -14.97
N ALA A 183 5.75 14.89 -15.37
CA ALA A 183 6.95 15.75 -15.28
C ALA A 183 7.42 16.00 -13.83
N LEU A 184 6.61 15.73 -12.81
CA LEU A 184 7.03 15.84 -11.41
C LEU A 184 7.92 14.66 -10.97
N LEU A 185 7.90 13.55 -11.72
CA LEU A 185 8.66 12.34 -11.44
C LEU A 185 10.03 12.30 -12.12
N GLU A 186 10.33 13.25 -12.99
CA GLU A 186 11.63 13.43 -13.65
C GLU A 186 12.57 14.28 -12.76
#